data_2f6363152230c383637fce2478d83418
#
_entry.id   2f6363152230c383637fce2478d83418
#
_cell.length_a   1.000
_cell.length_b   1.000
_cell.length_c   1.000
_cell.angle_alpha   90.00
_cell.angle_beta   90.00
_cell.angle_gamma   90.00
#
_symmetry.space_group_name_H-M   'P 1'
#
loop_
_entity.id
_entity.type
_entity.pdbx_description
1 polymer ?
#
loop_
_entity_poly.entity_id
_entity_poly.type
_entity_poly.pdbx_seq_one_letter_code
_entity_poly.pdbx_strand_id
1 'polypeptide(L)'
;MAEGSEFCRPRLIRFSDCDPAGIVFYPQYFVMLNGLVEDWVNEGLGLSYHGLVAQRRIGLPTVKLEVDFRAVSRMGDQVMLGLTVERLGSRSLTLRVRCFEPVSGEVRMQMQQVLVTTSLETHRAVAIPDDMRAAIVRDAPALG
;
A
#
# COMPACT_ATOMS: atom_id res chain seq x y z
N MET A 1 -19.29 -0.60 -9.51
CA MET A 1 -18.15 -0.20 -8.65
C MET A 1 -16.96 0.09 -9.52
N ALA A 2 -16.37 1.22 -9.30
CA ALA A 2 -15.15 1.60 -10.02
C ALA A 2 -13.90 0.93 -9.46
N GLU A 3 -13.98 0.44 -8.22
CA GLU A 3 -12.85 -0.14 -7.54
C GLU A 3 -12.56 -1.55 -8.02
N GLY A 4 -11.29 -1.87 -8.14
CA GLY A 4 -10.84 -3.22 -8.35
C GLY A 4 -10.91 -4.03 -7.06
N SER A 5 -10.49 -5.28 -7.14
CA SER A 5 -10.39 -6.13 -5.97
C SER A 5 -9.32 -5.60 -5.02
N GLU A 6 -9.57 -5.77 -3.73
CA GLU A 6 -8.59 -5.41 -2.71
C GLU A 6 -7.47 -6.46 -2.67
N PHE A 7 -6.23 -6.00 -2.73
CA PHE A 7 -5.06 -6.86 -2.56
C PHE A 7 -4.83 -7.01 -1.07
N CYS A 8 -4.91 -8.22 -0.56
CA CYS A 8 -4.86 -8.48 0.89
C CYS A 8 -3.73 -9.43 1.24
N ARG A 9 -3.11 -9.18 2.42
CA ARG A 9 -2.13 -10.08 3.03
C ARG A 9 -2.37 -10.19 4.52
N PRO A 10 -2.33 -11.40 5.09
CA PRO A 10 -2.46 -11.57 6.53
C PRO A 10 -1.21 -11.06 7.25
N ARG A 11 -1.41 -10.58 8.47
CA ARG A 11 -0.30 -10.10 9.30
C ARG A 11 -0.56 -10.45 10.75
N LEU A 12 0.43 -11.06 11.40
CA LEU A 12 0.44 -11.21 12.85
C LEU A 12 0.99 -9.94 13.48
N ILE A 13 0.29 -9.39 14.46
CA ILE A 13 0.80 -8.27 15.25
C ILE A 13 1.81 -8.83 16.25
N ARG A 14 3.06 -8.43 16.09
CA ARG A 14 4.19 -8.96 16.84
C ARG A 14 4.59 -8.01 17.95
N PHE A 15 5.35 -8.55 18.93
CA PHE A 15 5.91 -7.73 20.00
C PHE A 15 6.70 -6.53 19.44
N SER A 16 7.47 -6.73 18.37
CA SER A 16 8.25 -5.67 17.73
C SER A 16 7.42 -4.57 17.08
N ASP A 17 6.12 -4.79 16.89
CA ASP A 17 5.20 -3.78 16.35
C ASP A 17 4.60 -2.91 17.44
N CYS A 18 4.77 -3.27 18.71
CA CYS A 18 4.02 -2.71 19.83
C CYS A 18 4.88 -1.82 20.72
N ASP A 19 4.19 -0.90 21.41
CA ASP A 19 4.77 -0.11 22.50
C ASP A 19 4.53 -0.84 23.85
N PRO A 20 4.98 -0.27 24.99
CA PRO A 20 4.80 -0.90 26.30
C PRO A 20 3.35 -1.16 26.70
N ALA A 21 2.38 -0.50 26.05
CA ALA A 21 0.96 -0.76 26.32
C ALA A 21 0.46 -2.07 25.66
N GLY A 22 1.30 -2.74 24.86
CA GLY A 22 0.93 -3.98 24.18
C GLY A 22 0.05 -3.77 22.95
N ILE A 23 -0.01 -2.55 22.43
CA ILE A 23 -0.73 -2.22 21.21
C ILE A 23 0.24 -1.67 20.17
N VAL A 24 -0.15 -1.71 18.91
CA VAL A 24 0.70 -1.23 17.82
C VAL A 24 1.10 0.22 18.07
N PHE A 25 2.40 0.48 18.03
CA PHE A 25 2.95 1.83 18.01
C PHE A 25 2.69 2.40 16.62
N TYR A 26 1.99 3.53 16.54
CA TYR A 26 1.37 3.97 15.29
C TYR A 26 2.30 4.02 14.07
N PRO A 27 3.59 4.41 14.17
CA PRO A 27 4.46 4.41 12.98
C PRO A 27 4.69 3.02 12.41
N GLN A 28 4.53 1.96 13.22
CA GLN A 28 4.69 0.59 12.73
C GLN A 28 3.64 0.21 11.70
N TYR A 29 2.45 0.81 11.73
CA TYR A 29 1.50 0.60 10.65
C TYR A 29 2.08 1.02 9.31
N PHE A 30 2.82 2.14 9.28
CA PHE A 30 3.40 2.63 8.03
C PHE A 30 4.49 1.69 7.51
N VAL A 31 5.26 1.08 8.40
CA VAL A 31 6.26 0.06 8.02
C VAL A 31 5.55 -1.17 7.43
N MET A 32 4.50 -1.66 8.09
CA MET A 32 3.71 -2.79 7.59
C MET A 32 3.12 -2.50 6.21
N LEU A 33 2.53 -1.32 6.06
CA LEU A 33 1.84 -0.95 4.83
C LEU A 33 2.82 -0.62 3.70
N ASN A 34 4.01 -0.14 4.03
CA ASN A 34 5.08 0.00 3.05
C ASN A 34 5.46 -1.37 2.47
N GLY A 35 5.54 -2.39 3.32
CA GLY A 35 5.75 -3.77 2.89
C GLY A 35 4.61 -4.30 2.03
N LEU A 36 3.36 -3.92 2.34
CA LEU A 36 2.21 -4.30 1.54
C LEU A 36 2.29 -3.71 0.12
N VAL A 37 2.74 -2.47 -0.02
CA VAL A 37 2.93 -1.86 -1.34
C VAL A 37 3.97 -2.64 -2.14
N GLU A 38 5.05 -3.05 -1.51
CA GLU A 38 6.07 -3.86 -2.16
C GLU A 38 5.49 -5.21 -2.61
N ASP A 39 4.75 -5.89 -1.73
CA ASP A 39 4.08 -7.15 -2.06
C ASP A 39 3.10 -6.97 -3.21
N TRP A 40 2.37 -5.86 -3.21
CA TRP A 40 1.43 -5.55 -4.27
C TRP A 40 2.11 -5.38 -5.63
N VAL A 41 3.22 -4.65 -5.67
CA VAL A 41 3.99 -4.49 -6.92
C VAL A 41 4.52 -5.84 -7.40
N ASN A 42 5.10 -6.62 -6.49
CA ASN A 42 5.71 -7.91 -6.85
C ASN A 42 4.65 -8.96 -7.22
N GLU A 43 3.64 -9.14 -6.38
CA GLU A 43 2.70 -10.25 -6.50
C GLU A 43 1.37 -9.84 -7.13
N GLY A 44 0.86 -8.67 -6.76
CA GLY A 44 -0.41 -8.17 -7.30
C GLY A 44 -0.28 -7.74 -8.75
N LEU A 45 0.71 -6.93 -9.05
CA LEU A 45 0.95 -6.44 -10.41
C LEU A 45 1.83 -7.37 -11.23
N GLY A 46 2.55 -8.30 -10.59
CA GLY A 46 3.46 -9.20 -11.27
C GLY A 46 4.71 -8.51 -11.81
N LEU A 47 5.11 -7.40 -11.22
CA LEU A 47 6.34 -6.70 -11.56
C LEU A 47 7.42 -7.06 -10.55
N SER A 48 8.63 -6.54 -10.75
CA SER A 48 9.70 -6.67 -9.78
C SER A 48 9.97 -5.32 -9.12
N TYR A 49 9.71 -5.20 -7.82
CA TYR A 49 10.01 -3.98 -7.11
C TYR A 49 11.51 -3.69 -7.13
N HIS A 50 12.33 -4.73 -6.92
CA HIS A 50 13.78 -4.61 -7.03
C HIS A 50 14.19 -4.13 -8.43
N GLY A 51 13.60 -4.71 -9.48
CA GLY A 51 13.88 -4.31 -10.85
C GLY A 51 13.46 -2.87 -11.15
N LEU A 52 12.32 -2.47 -10.60
CA LEU A 52 11.82 -1.11 -10.77
C LEU A 52 12.80 -0.09 -10.18
N VAL A 53 13.25 -0.33 -8.97
CA VAL A 53 14.13 0.59 -8.23
C VAL A 53 15.58 0.49 -8.67
N ALA A 54 16.14 -0.71 -8.70
CA ALA A 54 17.57 -0.93 -8.92
C ALA A 54 17.98 -0.90 -10.38
N GLN A 55 17.13 -1.36 -11.28
CA GLN A 55 17.44 -1.45 -12.71
C GLN A 55 16.81 -0.31 -13.49
N ARG A 56 15.52 -0.08 -13.31
CA ARG A 56 14.79 0.96 -14.05
C ARG A 56 14.92 2.34 -13.40
N ARG A 57 15.42 2.39 -12.19
CA ARG A 57 15.64 3.61 -11.42
C ARG A 57 14.38 4.45 -11.29
N ILE A 58 13.28 3.79 -10.94
CA ILE A 58 11.99 4.42 -10.69
C ILE A 58 11.59 4.12 -9.25
N GLY A 59 11.27 5.18 -8.51
CA GLY A 59 10.78 5.08 -7.14
C GLY A 59 9.31 5.42 -7.05
N LEU A 60 8.72 5.04 -5.92
CA LEU A 60 7.32 5.31 -5.60
C LEU A 60 7.23 6.07 -4.26
N PRO A 61 7.81 7.28 -4.17
CA PRO A 61 7.71 8.04 -2.93
C PRO A 61 6.27 8.39 -2.61
N THR A 62 5.97 8.41 -1.32
CA THR A 62 4.69 8.89 -0.81
C THR A 62 4.76 10.42 -0.68
N VAL A 63 3.81 11.11 -1.29
CA VAL A 63 3.76 12.58 -1.25
C VAL A 63 2.63 13.10 -0.38
N LYS A 64 1.65 12.25 -0.04
CA LYS A 64 0.55 12.64 0.82
C LYS A 64 -0.01 11.42 1.53
N LEU A 65 -0.34 11.61 2.82
CA LEU A 65 -1.05 10.61 3.63
C LEU A 65 -2.17 11.30 4.37
N GLU A 66 -3.37 10.68 4.35
CA GLU A 66 -4.46 11.03 5.23
C GLU A 66 -4.83 9.76 5.99
N VAL A 67 -4.69 9.80 7.31
CA VAL A 67 -4.75 8.59 8.15
C VAL A 67 -5.79 8.74 9.23
N ASP A 68 -6.59 7.68 9.43
CA ASP A 68 -7.51 7.55 10.55
C ASP A 68 -7.12 6.31 11.36
N PHE A 69 -6.91 6.49 12.66
CA PHE A 69 -6.72 5.37 13.59
C PHE A 69 -8.04 5.15 14.31
N ARG A 70 -8.64 3.98 14.13
CA ARG A 70 -10.01 3.72 14.56
C ARG A 70 -10.12 2.80 15.76
N ALA A 71 -9.24 1.80 15.85
CA ALA A 71 -9.26 0.82 16.93
C ALA A 71 -7.85 0.32 17.16
N VAL A 72 -7.57 -0.16 18.37
CA VAL A 72 -6.24 -0.68 18.68
C VAL A 72 -6.04 -2.08 18.13
N SER A 73 -4.81 -2.38 17.73
CA SER A 73 -4.38 -3.74 17.43
C SER A 73 -3.44 -4.17 18.54
N ARG A 74 -3.66 -5.37 19.07
CA ARG A 74 -2.90 -5.89 20.22
C ARG A 74 -1.89 -6.91 19.75
N MET A 75 -0.82 -7.05 20.52
CA MET A 75 0.16 -8.11 20.32
C MET A 75 -0.57 -9.47 20.25
N GLY A 76 -0.27 -10.24 19.23
CA GLY A 76 -0.90 -11.55 19.03
C GLY A 76 -2.11 -11.52 18.11
N ASP A 77 -2.65 -10.35 17.80
CA ASP A 77 -3.80 -10.25 16.88
C ASP A 77 -3.41 -10.70 15.47
N GLN A 78 -4.33 -11.42 14.83
CA GLN A 78 -4.25 -11.74 13.41
C GLN A 78 -5.07 -10.71 12.68
N VAL A 79 -4.44 -9.89 11.85
CA VAL A 79 -5.11 -8.86 11.06
C VAL A 79 -4.88 -9.10 9.58
N MET A 80 -5.63 -8.36 8.77
CA MET A 80 -5.48 -8.34 7.33
C MET A 80 -5.06 -6.94 6.92
N LEU A 81 -4.08 -6.85 6.03
CA LEU A 81 -3.70 -5.59 5.38
C LEU A 81 -4.27 -5.60 3.98
N GLY A 82 -4.92 -4.51 3.58
CA GLY A 82 -5.58 -4.43 2.28
C GLY A 82 -5.20 -3.16 1.54
N LEU A 83 -5.11 -3.27 0.22
CA LEU A 83 -4.75 -2.18 -0.67
C LEU A 83 -5.68 -2.17 -1.88
N THR A 84 -6.26 -1.01 -2.16
CA THR A 84 -7.11 -0.79 -3.34
C THR A 84 -6.62 0.47 -4.04
N VAL A 85 -6.56 0.45 -5.37
CA VAL A 85 -6.23 1.64 -6.15
C VAL A 85 -7.52 2.43 -6.34
N GLU A 86 -7.53 3.68 -5.85
CA GLU A 86 -8.68 4.57 -5.98
C GLU A 86 -8.61 5.44 -7.23
N ARG A 87 -7.40 5.85 -7.59
CA ARG A 87 -7.20 6.76 -8.73
C ARG A 87 -5.87 6.46 -9.41
N LEU A 88 -5.90 6.51 -10.73
CA LEU A 88 -4.72 6.32 -11.57
C LEU A 88 -4.55 7.58 -12.42
N GLY A 89 -3.58 8.41 -12.07
CA GLY A 89 -3.23 9.61 -12.83
C GLY A 89 -2.13 9.31 -13.86
N SER A 90 -1.59 10.36 -14.47
CA SER A 90 -0.49 10.17 -15.42
C SER A 90 0.84 9.87 -14.74
N ARG A 91 1.06 10.43 -13.54
CA ARG A 91 2.29 10.30 -12.77
C ARG A 91 2.04 9.91 -11.33
N SER A 92 0.79 9.79 -10.93
CA SER A 92 0.43 9.55 -9.53
C SER A 92 -0.58 8.43 -9.40
N LEU A 93 -0.53 7.77 -8.24
CA LEU A 93 -1.48 6.75 -7.82
C LEU A 93 -2.07 7.19 -6.50
N THR A 94 -3.37 7.06 -6.34
CA THR A 94 -4.02 7.21 -5.05
C THR A 94 -4.49 5.85 -4.59
N LEU A 95 -4.00 5.43 -3.44
CA LEU A 95 -4.31 4.13 -2.86
C LEU A 95 -5.16 4.32 -1.61
N ARG A 96 -6.08 3.39 -1.38
CA ARG A 96 -6.70 3.19 -0.06
C ARG A 96 -6.04 1.98 0.56
N VAL A 97 -5.48 2.16 1.75
CA VAL A 97 -4.75 1.09 2.45
C VAL A 97 -5.30 1.00 3.85
N ARG A 98 -5.51 -0.23 4.33
CA ARG A 98 -6.13 -0.43 5.63
C ARG A 98 -5.62 -1.67 6.33
N CYS A 99 -5.77 -1.65 7.65
CA CYS A 99 -5.58 -2.81 8.51
C CYS A 99 -6.92 -3.12 9.17
N PHE A 100 -7.38 -4.37 9.08
CA PHE A 100 -8.67 -4.75 9.63
C PHE A 100 -8.63 -6.16 10.19
N GLU A 101 -9.55 -6.42 11.12
CA GLU A 101 -9.74 -7.77 11.66
C GLU A 101 -10.61 -8.56 10.67
N PRO A 102 -10.13 -9.72 10.18
CA PRO A 102 -10.79 -10.36 9.03
C PRO A 102 -12.15 -11.01 9.33
N VAL A 103 -12.42 -11.38 10.59
CA VAL A 103 -13.68 -12.05 10.92
C VAL A 103 -14.81 -11.03 11.11
N SER A 104 -14.57 -10.02 11.94
CA SER A 104 -15.56 -8.97 12.23
C SER A 104 -15.60 -7.87 11.19
N GLY A 105 -14.51 -7.69 10.45
CA GLY A 105 -14.34 -6.56 9.53
C GLY A 105 -13.96 -5.26 10.23
N GLU A 106 -13.66 -5.31 11.54
CA GLU A 106 -13.30 -4.09 12.26
C GLU A 106 -12.06 -3.44 11.70
N VAL A 107 -12.21 -2.22 11.23
CA VAL A 107 -11.08 -1.43 10.72
C VAL A 107 -10.28 -0.88 11.89
N ARG A 108 -9.00 -1.24 11.93
CA ARG A 108 -8.06 -0.75 12.96
C ARG A 108 -7.48 0.59 12.58
N MET A 109 -7.09 0.75 11.34
CA MET A 109 -6.66 2.01 10.77
C MET A 109 -6.89 1.96 9.27
N GLN A 110 -7.01 3.13 8.67
CA GLN A 110 -7.08 3.25 7.21
C GLN A 110 -6.42 4.54 6.79
N MET A 111 -5.93 4.55 5.56
CA MET A 111 -5.31 5.76 5.02
C MET A 111 -5.54 5.88 3.52
N GLN A 112 -5.52 7.11 3.05
CA GLN A 112 -5.39 7.43 1.66
C GLN A 112 -3.93 7.82 1.43
N GLN A 113 -3.29 7.18 0.47
CA GLN A 113 -1.87 7.36 0.19
C GLN A 113 -1.69 7.76 -1.26
N VAL A 114 -0.99 8.85 -1.50
CA VAL A 114 -0.65 9.29 -2.85
C VAL A 114 0.82 9.01 -3.11
N LEU A 115 1.08 8.22 -4.14
CA LEU A 115 2.41 7.90 -4.62
C LEU A 115 2.64 8.61 -5.96
N VAL A 116 3.87 9.03 -6.21
CA VAL A 116 4.25 9.64 -7.50
C VAL A 116 5.41 8.85 -8.08
N THR A 117 5.26 8.37 -9.31
CA THR A 117 6.38 7.71 -9.99
C THR A 117 7.47 8.74 -10.27
N THR A 118 8.67 8.44 -9.80
CA THR A 118 9.77 9.41 -9.73
C THR A 118 11.03 8.78 -10.28
N SER A 119 11.77 9.52 -11.11
CA SER A 119 13.09 9.11 -11.54
C SER A 119 14.06 9.18 -10.36
N LEU A 120 14.75 8.09 -10.06
CA LEU A 120 15.79 8.07 -9.03
C LEU A 120 17.11 8.70 -9.53
N GLU A 121 17.19 9.02 -10.81
CA GLU A 121 18.32 9.75 -11.36
C GLU A 121 18.15 11.25 -11.16
N THR A 122 16.97 11.79 -11.50
CA THR A 122 16.70 13.23 -11.47
C THR A 122 15.89 13.69 -10.27
N HIS A 123 15.25 12.73 -9.55
CA HIS A 123 14.30 13.00 -8.46
C HIS A 123 13.08 13.82 -8.91
N ARG A 124 12.73 13.71 -10.18
CA ARG A 124 11.55 14.37 -10.75
C ARG A 124 10.48 13.35 -11.10
N ALA A 125 9.24 13.78 -11.03
CA ALA A 125 8.11 12.96 -11.41
C ALA A 125 8.21 12.53 -12.87
N VAL A 126 7.89 11.28 -13.14
CA VAL A 126 7.86 10.71 -14.50
C VAL A 126 6.53 9.99 -14.68
N ALA A 127 6.16 9.74 -15.94
CA ALA A 127 4.95 9.00 -16.24
C ALA A 127 4.99 7.61 -15.61
N ILE A 128 3.83 7.12 -15.17
CA ILE A 128 3.70 5.76 -14.69
C ILE A 128 4.11 4.84 -15.85
N PRO A 129 5.03 3.88 -15.61
CA PRO A 129 5.46 2.96 -16.68
C PRO A 129 4.26 2.23 -17.30
N ASP A 130 4.32 1.99 -18.60
CA ASP A 130 3.21 1.39 -19.34
C ASP A 130 2.81 0.03 -18.82
N ASP A 131 3.79 -0.81 -18.45
CA ASP A 131 3.52 -2.14 -17.89
C ASP A 131 2.84 -2.07 -16.53
N MET A 132 3.23 -1.10 -15.70
CA MET A 132 2.59 -0.88 -14.41
C MET A 132 1.15 -0.40 -14.60
N ARG A 133 0.94 0.57 -15.48
CA ARG A 133 -0.41 1.06 -15.80
C ARG A 133 -1.29 -0.07 -16.31
N ALA A 134 -0.79 -0.87 -17.23
CA ALA A 134 -1.54 -2.00 -17.79
C ALA A 134 -1.92 -3.01 -16.71
N ALA A 135 -1.00 -3.31 -15.78
CA ALA A 135 -1.27 -4.24 -14.68
C ALA A 135 -2.35 -3.69 -13.74
N ILE A 136 -2.30 -2.40 -13.43
CA ILE A 136 -3.32 -1.76 -12.58
C ILE A 136 -4.69 -1.79 -13.25
N VAL A 137 -4.76 -1.43 -14.52
CA VAL A 137 -6.03 -1.40 -15.28
C VAL A 137 -6.59 -2.81 -15.45
N ARG A 138 -5.73 -3.83 -15.60
CA ARG A 138 -6.17 -5.23 -15.66
C ARG A 138 -7.01 -5.60 -14.44
N ASP A 139 -6.58 -5.16 -13.24
CA ASP A 139 -7.24 -5.50 -11.99
C ASP A 139 -8.38 -4.52 -11.65
N ALA A 140 -8.38 -3.34 -12.25
CA ALA A 140 -9.38 -2.30 -12.02
C ALA A 140 -9.70 -1.59 -13.34
N PRO A 141 -10.45 -2.24 -14.25
CA PRO A 141 -10.67 -1.71 -15.60
C PRO A 141 -11.32 -0.32 -15.65
N ALA A 142 -12.10 0.03 -14.63
CA ALA A 142 -12.76 1.33 -14.60
C ALA A 142 -11.78 2.50 -14.41
N LEU A 143 -10.53 2.23 -14.05
CA LEU A 143 -9.50 3.26 -13.90
C LEU A 143 -8.81 3.60 -15.22
N GLY A 144 -8.97 2.74 -16.21
CA GLY A 144 -8.35 2.91 -17.51
C GLY A 144 -9.04 3.86 -18.45
#